data_30ce86eb27214f63d5559b11e486ecde
#
_entry.id   30ce86eb27214f63d5559b11e486ecde
#
_cell.length_a   1.000
_cell.length_b   1.000
_cell.length_c   1.000
_cell.angle_alpha   90.00
_cell.angle_beta   90.00
_cell.angle_gamma   90.00
#
_symmetry.space_group_name_H-M   'P 1'
#
loop_
_entity.id
_entity.type
_entity.pdbx_description
1 polymer ?
#
loop_
_entity_poly.entity_id
_entity_poly.type
_entity_poly.pdbx_seq_one_letter_code
_entity_poly.pdbx_strand_id
1 'polypeptide(L)'
;MPNRALITGASRGLGLALARALAADGWELVVDARGEHDLRAATADLGPAAAVHAVPGDVADEAHRLDLAAAVDALGGGLDLLVHNASRLGPSPQPSIAMYPLEELERVYAANVFGPLRLTQLLLPCMGPDARIVSITSDAAVEPYEGWGGYGSSKAALEQWTRVLAAERPDLCVYVVDPGDMRTQMHQDAFPGEDISDRPLPEASVPGLLTVIEGDLPGGRYEARTVVPAELATGVAP
;
A
#
# COMPACT_ATOMS: atom_id res chain seq x y z
N MET A 1 -1.52 16.70 18.19
CA MET A 1 -2.06 15.31 18.23
C MET A 1 -1.11 14.48 17.40
N PRO A 2 -0.95 13.17 17.65
CA PRO A 2 -0.14 12.33 16.78
C PRO A 2 -0.75 12.29 15.38
N ASN A 3 0.08 12.12 14.36
CA ASN A 3 -0.38 11.82 13.00
C ASN A 3 -1.03 10.44 12.96
N ARG A 4 -2.05 10.26 12.13
CA ARG A 4 -2.83 9.03 12.01
C ARG A 4 -2.72 8.42 10.64
N ALA A 5 -2.43 7.12 10.60
CA ALA A 5 -2.33 6.39 9.35
C ALA A 5 -3.23 5.15 9.33
N LEU A 6 -3.80 4.85 8.17
CA LEU A 6 -4.38 3.56 7.86
C LEU A 6 -3.50 2.86 6.83
N ILE A 7 -3.03 1.63 7.16
CA ILE A 7 -2.19 0.82 6.28
C ILE A 7 -2.88 -0.51 6.03
N THR A 8 -3.24 -0.78 4.79
CA THR A 8 -3.84 -2.06 4.42
C THR A 8 -2.78 -3.14 4.15
N GLY A 9 -3.07 -4.40 4.56
CA GLY A 9 -2.15 -5.53 4.35
C GLY A 9 -0.89 -5.49 5.23
N ALA A 10 -1.02 -5.15 6.51
CA ALA A 10 0.09 -4.86 7.42
C ALA A 10 0.53 -6.04 8.31
N SER A 11 0.07 -7.27 8.09
CA SER A 11 0.51 -8.42 8.89
C SER A 11 1.89 -8.95 8.53
N ARG A 12 2.44 -8.58 7.36
CA ARG A 12 3.73 -9.02 6.85
C ARG A 12 4.27 -8.12 5.74
N GLY A 13 5.49 -8.40 5.29
CA GLY A 13 6.10 -7.73 4.13
C GLY A 13 6.18 -6.22 4.30
N LEU A 14 5.97 -5.50 3.20
CA LEU A 14 6.12 -4.05 3.14
C LEU A 14 5.18 -3.31 4.11
N GLY A 15 3.91 -3.74 4.18
CA GLY A 15 2.94 -3.09 5.08
C GLY A 15 3.35 -3.17 6.54
N LEU A 16 3.89 -4.32 6.99
CA LEU A 16 4.42 -4.47 8.35
C LEU A 16 5.70 -3.65 8.56
N ALA A 17 6.61 -3.65 7.58
CA ALA A 17 7.85 -2.87 7.69
C ALA A 17 7.56 -1.36 7.79
N LEU A 18 6.62 -0.86 6.99
CA LEU A 18 6.16 0.53 7.06
C LEU A 18 5.43 0.84 8.38
N ALA A 19 4.55 -0.07 8.84
CA ALA A 19 3.85 0.10 10.11
C ALA A 19 4.84 0.19 11.30
N ARG A 20 5.92 -0.60 11.28
CA ARG A 20 6.99 -0.51 12.29
C ARG A 20 7.67 0.85 12.29
N ALA A 21 8.01 1.37 11.13
CA ALA A 21 8.66 2.67 11.00
C ALA A 21 7.76 3.79 11.51
N LEU A 22 6.52 3.88 11.03
CA LEU A 22 5.57 4.92 11.46
C LEU A 22 5.23 4.82 12.96
N ALA A 23 5.09 3.60 13.50
CA ALA A 23 4.89 3.40 14.94
C ALA A 23 6.08 3.91 15.78
N ALA A 24 7.32 3.68 15.30
CA ALA A 24 8.53 4.18 15.95
C ALA A 24 8.60 5.72 15.93
N ASP A 25 8.03 6.36 14.89
CA ASP A 25 7.93 7.81 14.75
C ASP A 25 6.69 8.40 15.46
N GLY A 26 5.98 7.58 16.25
CA GLY A 26 4.88 8.02 17.10
C GLY A 26 3.53 8.22 16.41
N TRP A 27 3.35 7.65 15.23
CA TRP A 27 2.05 7.65 14.54
C TRP A 27 1.05 6.74 15.25
N GLU A 28 -0.21 7.15 15.26
CA GLU A 28 -1.36 6.30 15.63
C GLU A 28 -1.83 5.54 14.39
N LEU A 29 -1.88 4.21 14.48
CA LEU A 29 -2.09 3.37 13.31
C LEU A 29 -3.41 2.59 13.39
N VAL A 30 -4.17 2.59 12.29
CA VAL A 30 -5.15 1.55 11.97
C VAL A 30 -4.50 0.62 10.95
N VAL A 31 -4.49 -0.67 11.22
CA VAL A 31 -3.88 -1.66 10.33
C VAL A 31 -4.82 -2.83 10.09
N ASP A 32 -4.80 -3.35 8.87
CA ASP A 32 -5.59 -4.52 8.53
C ASP A 32 -4.77 -5.68 7.95
N ALA A 33 -5.32 -6.84 8.00
CA ALA A 33 -4.99 -8.00 7.19
C ALA A 33 -6.07 -9.08 7.33
N ARG A 34 -6.13 -10.01 6.39
CA ARG A 34 -7.13 -11.10 6.39
C ARG A 34 -6.97 -12.08 7.56
N GLY A 35 -5.73 -12.39 7.93
CA GLY A 35 -5.45 -13.33 9.02
C GLY A 35 -5.40 -12.63 10.37
N GLU A 36 -6.44 -12.81 11.21
CA GLU A 36 -6.53 -12.19 12.54
C GLU A 36 -5.32 -12.54 13.42
N HIS A 37 -4.96 -13.83 13.48
CA HIS A 37 -3.81 -14.30 14.27
C HIS A 37 -2.50 -13.63 13.87
N ASP A 38 -2.21 -13.59 12.56
CA ASP A 38 -0.98 -13.03 12.04
C ASP A 38 -0.94 -11.50 12.22
N LEU A 39 -2.08 -10.83 12.05
CA LEU A 39 -2.20 -9.40 12.27
C LEU A 39 -1.95 -9.05 13.75
N ARG A 40 -2.55 -9.79 14.68
CA ARG A 40 -2.35 -9.59 16.12
C ARG A 40 -0.91 -9.84 16.55
N ALA A 41 -0.28 -10.90 16.02
CA ALA A 41 1.14 -11.17 16.27
C ALA A 41 2.02 -10.02 15.75
N ALA A 42 1.79 -9.57 14.52
CA ALA A 42 2.53 -8.46 13.91
C ALA A 42 2.40 -7.15 14.71
N THR A 43 1.19 -6.84 15.19
CA THR A 43 0.95 -5.61 15.98
C THR A 43 1.52 -5.68 17.39
N ALA A 44 1.57 -6.87 18.02
CA ALA A 44 2.23 -7.05 19.31
C ALA A 44 3.74 -6.75 19.25
N ASP A 45 4.38 -7.04 18.12
CA ASP A 45 5.80 -6.75 17.87
C ASP A 45 6.12 -5.26 17.70
N LEU A 46 5.12 -4.40 17.49
CA LEU A 46 5.31 -2.94 17.39
C LEU A 46 5.58 -2.26 18.74
N GLY A 47 5.43 -3.01 19.81
CA GLY A 47 5.73 -2.59 21.17
C GLY A 47 4.54 -1.95 21.90
N PRO A 48 4.60 -1.92 23.25
CA PRO A 48 3.46 -1.51 24.08
C PRO A 48 3.18 0.00 24.04
N ALA A 49 4.10 0.81 23.52
CA ALA A 49 3.95 2.26 23.39
C ALA A 49 3.29 2.66 22.04
N ALA A 50 3.20 1.74 21.08
CA ALA A 50 2.60 2.01 19.79
C ALA A 50 1.06 2.01 19.89
N ALA A 51 0.44 3.12 19.49
CA ALA A 51 -1.01 3.22 19.39
C ALA A 51 -1.46 2.53 18.08
N VAL A 52 -1.73 1.22 18.12
CA VAL A 52 -2.07 0.42 16.95
C VAL A 52 -3.41 -0.28 17.12
N HIS A 53 -4.33 -0.01 16.20
CA HIS A 53 -5.66 -0.62 16.13
C HIS A 53 -5.71 -1.64 14.99
N ALA A 54 -5.69 -2.92 15.36
CA ALA A 54 -5.75 -4.02 14.42
C ALA A 54 -7.20 -4.38 14.07
N VAL A 55 -7.55 -4.29 12.79
CA VAL A 55 -8.89 -4.61 12.27
C VAL A 55 -8.74 -5.76 11.27
N PRO A 56 -9.00 -7.03 11.66
CA PRO A 56 -8.86 -8.16 10.76
C PRO A 56 -10.00 -8.24 9.76
N GLY A 57 -9.69 -8.48 8.48
CA GLY A 57 -10.67 -8.66 7.42
C GLY A 57 -10.08 -8.52 6.01
N ASP A 58 -10.91 -8.71 5.00
CA ASP A 58 -10.50 -8.60 3.59
C ASP A 58 -10.94 -7.26 3.00
N VAL A 59 -10.00 -6.49 2.46
CA VAL A 59 -10.29 -5.21 1.78
C VAL A 59 -11.23 -5.36 0.57
N ALA A 60 -11.38 -6.57 0.04
CA ALA A 60 -12.35 -6.87 -1.00
C ALA A 60 -13.81 -6.90 -0.47
N ASP A 61 -14.00 -6.98 0.86
CA ASP A 61 -15.31 -7.06 1.50
C ASP A 61 -15.80 -5.66 1.93
N GLU A 62 -17.02 -5.27 1.53
CA GLU A 62 -17.61 -3.97 1.88
C GLU A 62 -17.80 -3.81 3.39
N ALA A 63 -18.23 -4.86 4.09
CA ALA A 63 -18.41 -4.79 5.54
C ALA A 63 -17.10 -4.46 6.26
N HIS A 64 -15.99 -5.10 5.83
CA HIS A 64 -14.68 -4.82 6.40
C HIS A 64 -14.20 -3.37 6.12
N ARG A 65 -14.45 -2.85 4.91
CA ARG A 65 -14.11 -1.44 4.61
C ARG A 65 -14.88 -0.45 5.47
N LEU A 66 -16.14 -0.76 5.81
CA LEU A 66 -16.92 0.02 6.77
C LEU A 66 -16.36 -0.08 8.19
N ASP A 67 -15.90 -1.26 8.61
CA ASP A 67 -15.24 -1.46 9.91
C ASP A 67 -13.93 -0.64 10.00
N LEU A 68 -13.15 -0.59 8.91
CA LEU A 68 -11.95 0.24 8.84
C LEU A 68 -12.28 1.75 8.96
N ALA A 69 -13.31 2.20 8.26
CA ALA A 69 -13.75 3.60 8.35
C ALA A 69 -14.25 3.94 9.77
N ALA A 70 -14.99 3.03 10.41
CA ALA A 70 -15.44 3.18 11.79
C ALA A 70 -14.25 3.20 12.79
N ALA A 71 -13.22 2.39 12.55
CA ALA A 71 -12.01 2.38 13.38
C ALA A 71 -11.26 3.73 13.28
N VAL A 72 -11.14 4.32 12.09
CA VAL A 72 -10.56 5.66 11.91
C VAL A 72 -11.40 6.72 12.61
N ASP A 73 -12.72 6.68 12.49
CA ASP A 73 -13.62 7.62 13.18
C ASP A 73 -13.50 7.53 14.71
N ALA A 74 -13.35 6.32 15.25
CA ALA A 74 -13.18 6.08 16.68
C ALA A 74 -11.88 6.68 17.27
N LEU A 75 -10.87 6.98 16.43
CA LEU A 75 -9.66 7.70 16.85
C LEU A 75 -9.88 9.22 17.01
N GLY A 76 -11.10 9.71 16.79
CA GLY A 76 -11.44 11.12 16.93
C GLY A 76 -11.49 11.89 15.61
N GLY A 77 -11.68 11.18 14.51
CA GLY A 77 -12.07 11.72 13.21
C GLY A 77 -10.98 12.58 12.55
N GLY A 78 -10.07 11.99 11.87
CA GLY A 78 -9.02 12.62 11.06
C GLY A 78 -8.03 11.58 10.62
N LEU A 79 -7.68 11.60 9.35
CA LEU A 79 -6.70 10.68 8.77
C LEU A 79 -5.67 11.49 7.98
N ASP A 80 -4.42 11.38 8.38
CA ASP A 80 -3.31 12.10 7.74
C ASP A 80 -2.67 11.28 6.62
N LEU A 81 -2.75 9.93 6.71
CA LEU A 81 -2.15 9.03 5.74
C LEU A 81 -3.03 7.79 5.49
N LEU A 82 -3.32 7.53 4.22
CA LEU A 82 -3.94 6.29 3.74
C LEU A 82 -2.96 5.54 2.84
N VAL A 83 -2.59 4.29 3.21
CA VAL A 83 -1.69 3.45 2.42
C VAL A 83 -2.44 2.24 1.87
N HIS A 84 -2.66 2.23 0.58
CA HIS A 84 -3.18 1.08 -0.17
C HIS A 84 -2.04 0.12 -0.48
N ASN A 85 -1.73 -0.79 0.46
CA ASN A 85 -0.68 -1.79 0.32
C ASN A 85 -1.22 -3.21 0.16
N ALA A 86 -2.40 -3.53 0.72
CA ALA A 86 -3.02 -4.83 0.52
C ALA A 86 -3.14 -5.17 -0.96
N SER A 87 -2.73 -6.38 -1.34
CA SER A 87 -2.72 -6.80 -2.74
C SER A 87 -2.90 -8.31 -2.87
N ARG A 88 -3.46 -8.72 -4.01
CA ARG A 88 -3.62 -10.11 -4.44
C ARG A 88 -2.88 -10.31 -5.77
N LEU A 89 -1.95 -11.27 -5.81
CA LEU A 89 -1.21 -11.63 -7.01
C LEU A 89 -2.12 -12.29 -8.08
N GLY A 90 -3.02 -13.15 -7.62
CA GLY A 90 -3.79 -14.04 -8.46
C GLY A 90 -3.30 -15.49 -8.38
N PRO A 91 -3.55 -16.33 -9.41
CA PRO A 91 -3.07 -17.71 -9.44
C PRO A 91 -1.54 -17.80 -9.45
N SER A 92 -1.01 -18.88 -8.88
CA SER A 92 0.42 -19.20 -8.94
C SER A 92 0.56 -20.69 -9.39
N PRO A 93 1.34 -20.98 -10.45
CA PRO A 93 1.98 -20.03 -11.36
C PRO A 93 0.97 -19.13 -12.09
N GLN A 94 1.41 -17.95 -12.51
CA GLN A 94 0.53 -17.02 -13.23
C GLN A 94 0.25 -17.51 -14.65
N PRO A 95 -1.02 -17.62 -15.07
CA PRO A 95 -1.38 -18.05 -16.41
C PRO A 95 -1.19 -16.91 -17.43
N SER A 96 -1.03 -17.27 -18.72
CA SER A 96 -1.09 -16.28 -19.78
C SER A 96 -2.45 -15.56 -19.79
N ILE A 97 -2.48 -14.32 -20.29
CA ILE A 97 -3.73 -13.52 -20.30
C ILE A 97 -4.86 -14.20 -21.09
N ALA A 98 -4.52 -14.96 -22.16
CA ALA A 98 -5.49 -15.69 -22.96
C ALA A 98 -6.16 -16.85 -22.19
N MET A 99 -5.53 -17.34 -21.15
CA MET A 99 -6.01 -18.47 -20.32
C MET A 99 -6.35 -18.05 -18.89
N TYR A 100 -6.33 -16.75 -18.60
CA TYR A 100 -6.57 -16.25 -17.26
C TYR A 100 -8.02 -16.48 -16.84
N PRO A 101 -8.30 -17.19 -15.72
CA PRO A 101 -9.67 -17.43 -15.27
C PRO A 101 -10.32 -16.10 -14.85
N LEU A 102 -11.48 -15.78 -15.44
CA LEU A 102 -12.15 -14.49 -15.16
C LEU A 102 -12.54 -14.34 -13.69
N GLU A 103 -12.95 -15.40 -13.02
CA GLU A 103 -13.26 -15.38 -11.60
C GLU A 103 -12.05 -15.00 -10.73
N GLU A 104 -10.84 -15.45 -11.09
CA GLU A 104 -9.61 -15.04 -10.41
C GLU A 104 -9.25 -13.58 -10.73
N LEU A 105 -9.48 -13.13 -11.97
CA LEU A 105 -9.31 -11.74 -12.35
C LEU A 105 -10.22 -10.83 -11.54
N GLU A 106 -11.50 -11.19 -11.40
CA GLU A 106 -12.47 -10.46 -10.56
C GLU A 106 -11.99 -10.36 -9.11
N ARG A 107 -11.45 -11.44 -8.53
CA ARG A 107 -10.88 -11.44 -7.18
C ARG A 107 -9.64 -10.54 -7.06
N VAL A 108 -8.77 -10.54 -8.07
CA VAL A 108 -7.62 -9.64 -8.12
C VAL A 108 -8.08 -8.19 -8.16
N TYR A 109 -9.03 -7.86 -9.03
CA TYR A 109 -9.57 -6.49 -9.14
C TYR A 109 -10.34 -6.07 -7.88
N ALA A 110 -11.08 -6.97 -7.25
CA ALA A 110 -11.77 -6.69 -6.00
C ALA A 110 -10.80 -6.21 -4.91
N ALA A 111 -9.65 -6.89 -4.78
CA ALA A 111 -8.65 -6.53 -3.78
C ALA A 111 -7.75 -5.34 -4.19
N ASN A 112 -7.30 -5.30 -5.46
CA ASN A 112 -6.27 -4.36 -5.90
C ASN A 112 -6.82 -3.04 -6.45
N VAL A 113 -8.10 -3.00 -6.85
CA VAL A 113 -8.72 -1.85 -7.52
C VAL A 113 -9.94 -1.36 -6.76
N PHE A 114 -10.97 -2.21 -6.62
CA PHE A 114 -12.25 -1.79 -6.06
C PHE A 114 -12.18 -1.57 -4.55
N GLY A 115 -11.43 -2.42 -3.83
CA GLY A 115 -11.20 -2.26 -2.40
C GLY A 115 -10.55 -0.91 -2.06
N PRO A 116 -9.37 -0.60 -2.63
CA PRO A 116 -8.70 0.69 -2.44
C PRO A 116 -9.57 1.89 -2.85
N LEU A 117 -10.21 1.83 -4.02
CA LEU A 117 -11.08 2.92 -4.48
C LEU A 117 -12.24 3.17 -3.50
N ARG A 118 -12.94 2.09 -3.10
CA ARG A 118 -14.07 2.23 -2.17
C ARG A 118 -13.64 2.69 -0.78
N LEU A 119 -12.52 2.19 -0.27
CA LEU A 119 -11.96 2.64 1.01
C LEU A 119 -11.57 4.12 0.97
N THR A 120 -10.96 4.58 -0.13
CA THR A 120 -10.70 6.00 -0.35
C THR A 120 -11.99 6.83 -0.28
N GLN A 121 -13.05 6.42 -0.99
CA GLN A 121 -14.35 7.12 -0.96
C GLN A 121 -14.93 7.25 0.46
N LEU A 122 -14.77 6.21 1.28
CA LEU A 122 -15.25 6.21 2.67
C LEU A 122 -14.45 7.15 3.58
N LEU A 123 -13.14 7.28 3.32
CA LEU A 123 -12.20 8.01 4.19
C LEU A 123 -11.96 9.45 3.75
N LEU A 124 -12.21 9.80 2.48
CA LEU A 124 -12.06 11.18 2.00
C LEU A 124 -12.73 12.25 2.88
N PRO A 125 -13.93 12.01 3.46
CA PRO A 125 -14.58 13.01 4.33
C PRO A 125 -13.81 13.32 5.62
N CYS A 126 -12.93 12.42 6.08
CA CYS A 126 -12.12 12.62 7.28
C CYS A 126 -10.66 12.99 6.97
N MET A 127 -10.29 13.15 5.71
CA MET A 127 -8.97 13.59 5.28
C MET A 127 -8.95 15.10 5.07
N GLY A 128 -8.13 15.80 5.84
CA GLY A 128 -7.93 17.25 5.75
C GLY A 128 -7.01 17.64 4.59
N PRO A 129 -6.81 18.96 4.39
CA PRO A 129 -5.78 19.44 3.47
C PRO A 129 -4.40 18.85 3.84
N ASP A 130 -3.57 18.62 2.82
CA ASP A 130 -2.24 18.00 2.94
C ASP A 130 -2.24 16.55 3.43
N ALA A 131 -3.40 15.94 3.66
CA ALA A 131 -3.47 14.50 3.94
C ALA A 131 -2.97 13.70 2.73
N ARG A 132 -2.35 12.56 3.01
CA ARG A 132 -1.62 11.78 2.00
C ARG A 132 -2.31 10.47 1.67
N ILE A 133 -2.33 10.15 0.38
CA ILE A 133 -2.76 8.84 -0.12
C ILE A 133 -1.60 8.23 -0.88
N VAL A 134 -1.18 7.04 -0.46
CA VAL A 134 -0.10 6.28 -1.09
C VAL A 134 -0.66 4.97 -1.62
N SER A 135 -0.63 4.79 -2.93
CA SER A 135 -1.00 3.54 -3.59
C SER A 135 0.27 2.76 -3.96
N ILE A 136 0.45 1.59 -3.35
CA ILE A 136 1.58 0.71 -3.68
C ILE A 136 1.32 0.00 -5.00
N THR A 137 2.17 0.27 -5.97
CA THR A 137 2.12 -0.29 -7.32
C THR A 137 3.25 -1.28 -7.59
N SER A 138 3.61 -1.49 -8.83
CA SER A 138 4.69 -2.35 -9.32
C SER A 138 5.10 -1.89 -10.72
N ASP A 139 6.29 -2.25 -11.16
CA ASP A 139 6.74 -2.16 -12.54
C ASP A 139 5.80 -2.91 -13.51
N ALA A 140 5.18 -4.01 -13.08
CA ALA A 140 4.18 -4.74 -13.84
C ALA A 140 2.93 -3.91 -14.21
N ALA A 141 2.74 -2.72 -13.63
CA ALA A 141 1.70 -1.78 -14.05
C ALA A 141 2.03 -1.08 -15.38
N VAL A 142 3.30 -1.02 -15.74
CA VAL A 142 3.82 -0.27 -16.91
C VAL A 142 4.55 -1.18 -17.89
N GLU A 143 5.20 -2.25 -17.42
CA GLU A 143 5.94 -3.17 -18.25
C GLU A 143 5.12 -4.41 -18.61
N PRO A 144 5.11 -4.84 -19.88
CA PRO A 144 4.27 -5.94 -20.36
C PRO A 144 4.94 -7.31 -20.16
N TYR A 145 5.07 -7.76 -18.92
CA TYR A 145 5.63 -9.08 -18.62
C TYR A 145 4.66 -10.22 -18.96
N GLU A 146 5.19 -11.29 -19.57
CA GLU A 146 4.42 -12.49 -19.86
C GLU A 146 3.93 -13.14 -18.55
N GLY A 147 2.64 -13.53 -18.51
CA GLY A 147 1.99 -14.11 -17.32
C GLY A 147 1.45 -13.06 -16.32
N TRP A 148 1.90 -11.82 -16.36
CA TRP A 148 1.51 -10.80 -15.39
C TRP A 148 0.21 -10.04 -15.72
N GLY A 149 -0.54 -10.49 -16.74
CA GLY A 149 -1.71 -9.78 -17.24
C GLY A 149 -2.80 -9.50 -16.21
N GLY A 150 -3.05 -10.41 -15.27
CA GLY A 150 -4.04 -10.20 -14.20
C GLY A 150 -3.59 -9.19 -13.16
N TYR A 151 -2.41 -9.41 -12.59
CA TYR A 151 -1.84 -8.51 -11.57
C TYR A 151 -1.47 -7.16 -12.17
N GLY A 152 -0.68 -7.15 -13.26
CA GLY A 152 -0.20 -5.92 -13.88
C GLY A 152 -1.34 -5.00 -14.33
N SER A 153 -2.39 -5.55 -14.99
CA SER A 153 -3.55 -4.75 -15.36
C SER A 153 -4.28 -4.16 -14.16
N SER A 154 -4.36 -4.88 -13.03
CA SER A 154 -4.96 -4.35 -11.81
C SER A 154 -4.13 -3.21 -11.20
N LYS A 155 -2.80 -3.31 -11.23
CA LYS A 155 -1.91 -2.25 -10.76
C LYS A 155 -1.93 -1.03 -11.70
N ALA A 156 -2.03 -1.23 -13.01
CA ALA A 156 -2.25 -0.15 -13.97
C ALA A 156 -3.57 0.58 -13.72
N ALA A 157 -4.65 -0.15 -13.42
CA ALA A 157 -5.94 0.44 -13.06
C ALA A 157 -5.86 1.22 -11.74
N LEU A 158 -5.17 0.67 -10.71
CA LEU A 158 -4.90 1.36 -9.45
C LEU A 158 -4.15 2.68 -9.69
N GLU A 159 -3.06 2.65 -10.45
CA GLU A 159 -2.30 3.85 -10.80
C GLU A 159 -3.15 4.90 -11.49
N GLN A 160 -3.94 4.49 -12.47
CA GLN A 160 -4.71 5.44 -13.27
C GLN A 160 -5.75 6.17 -12.44
N TRP A 161 -6.57 5.47 -11.64
CA TRP A 161 -7.56 6.16 -10.82
C TRP A 161 -6.92 7.00 -9.70
N THR A 162 -5.78 6.56 -9.16
CA THR A 162 -5.02 7.35 -8.17
C THR A 162 -4.55 8.67 -8.76
N ARG A 163 -4.06 8.69 -10.01
CA ARG A 163 -3.66 9.92 -10.72
C ARG A 163 -4.86 10.81 -11.03
N VAL A 164 -6.01 10.23 -11.37
CA VAL A 164 -7.26 11.00 -11.57
C VAL A 164 -7.68 11.68 -10.26
N LEU A 165 -7.62 10.94 -9.14
CA LEU A 165 -7.89 11.51 -7.83
C LEU A 165 -6.95 12.69 -7.49
N ALA A 166 -5.66 12.58 -7.80
CA ALA A 166 -4.71 13.67 -7.60
C ALA A 166 -5.11 14.95 -8.37
N ALA A 167 -5.63 14.79 -9.59
CA ALA A 167 -6.11 15.91 -10.40
C ALA A 167 -7.43 16.51 -9.87
N GLU A 168 -8.31 15.69 -9.31
CA GLU A 168 -9.60 16.08 -8.75
C GLU A 168 -9.50 16.69 -7.34
N ARG A 169 -8.46 16.32 -6.60
CA ARG A 169 -8.21 16.73 -5.20
C ARG A 169 -6.80 17.33 -5.05
N PRO A 170 -6.57 18.53 -5.62
CA PRO A 170 -5.26 19.20 -5.50
C PRO A 170 -4.92 19.68 -4.07
N ASP A 171 -5.87 19.57 -3.16
CA ASP A 171 -5.72 19.81 -1.72
C ASP A 171 -5.08 18.62 -0.97
N LEU A 172 -4.98 17.44 -1.62
CA LEU A 172 -4.36 16.24 -1.06
C LEU A 172 -3.02 15.95 -1.73
N CYS A 173 -2.14 15.27 -0.99
CA CYS A 173 -0.90 14.73 -1.51
C CYS A 173 -1.10 13.27 -1.94
N VAL A 174 -1.24 13.01 -3.25
CA VAL A 174 -1.59 11.69 -3.77
C VAL A 174 -0.44 11.10 -4.57
N TYR A 175 0.02 9.91 -4.15
CA TYR A 175 1.20 9.25 -4.66
C TYR A 175 0.93 7.83 -5.13
N VAL A 176 1.63 7.43 -6.17
CA VAL A 176 1.76 6.04 -6.60
C VAL A 176 3.21 5.64 -6.38
N VAL A 177 3.47 4.59 -5.60
CA VAL A 177 4.83 4.21 -5.24
C VAL A 177 5.11 2.76 -5.60
N ASP A 178 6.12 2.57 -6.43
CA ASP A 178 6.69 1.27 -6.74
C ASP A 178 7.80 0.95 -5.72
N PRO A 179 7.62 -0.07 -4.88
CA PRO A 179 8.62 -0.44 -3.87
C PRO A 179 9.80 -1.21 -4.46
N GLY A 180 9.70 -1.66 -5.73
CA GLY A 180 10.61 -2.59 -6.38
C GLY A 180 10.50 -4.02 -5.84
N ASP A 181 11.28 -4.93 -6.41
CA ASP A 181 11.31 -6.34 -5.98
C ASP A 181 11.76 -6.50 -4.53
N MET A 182 11.04 -7.33 -3.80
CA MET A 182 11.32 -7.57 -2.38
C MET A 182 11.21 -9.05 -2.05
N ARG A 183 12.02 -9.52 -1.13
CA ARG A 183 11.93 -10.88 -0.59
C ARG A 183 10.70 -11.01 0.31
N THR A 184 9.56 -11.27 -0.31
CA THR A 184 8.25 -11.45 0.33
C THR A 184 7.60 -12.74 -0.11
N GLN A 185 6.59 -13.20 0.64
CA GLN A 185 5.78 -14.36 0.23
C GLN A 185 5.10 -14.12 -1.13
N MET A 186 4.61 -12.91 -1.40
CA MET A 186 4.00 -12.59 -2.70
C MET A 186 4.99 -12.74 -3.85
N HIS A 187 6.25 -12.30 -3.67
CA HIS A 187 7.29 -12.47 -4.68
C HIS A 187 7.64 -13.95 -4.87
N GLN A 188 7.73 -14.73 -3.77
CA GLN A 188 7.92 -16.19 -3.87
C GLN A 188 6.76 -16.89 -4.58
N ASP A 189 5.52 -16.44 -4.34
CA ASP A 189 4.33 -16.98 -5.04
C ASP A 189 4.35 -16.60 -6.52
N ALA A 190 4.93 -15.46 -6.91
CA ALA A 190 5.09 -15.06 -8.30
C ALA A 190 6.15 -15.91 -9.03
N PHE A 191 7.18 -16.37 -8.31
CA PHE A 191 8.28 -17.18 -8.83
C PHE A 191 8.39 -18.51 -8.06
N PRO A 192 7.42 -19.43 -8.23
CA PRO A 192 7.39 -20.67 -7.47
C PRO A 192 8.59 -21.56 -7.80
N GLY A 193 9.33 -21.95 -6.75
CA GLY A 193 10.50 -22.80 -6.88
C GLY A 193 11.82 -22.07 -7.21
N GLU A 194 11.79 -20.77 -7.44
CA GLU A 194 13.01 -19.98 -7.60
C GLU A 194 13.57 -19.55 -6.25
N ASP A 195 14.90 -19.40 -6.18
CA ASP A 195 15.56 -18.78 -5.04
C ASP A 195 15.48 -17.26 -5.17
N ILE A 196 14.75 -16.63 -4.25
CA ILE A 196 14.61 -15.18 -4.17
C ILE A 196 15.44 -14.55 -3.04
N SER A 197 16.43 -15.28 -2.52
CA SER A 197 17.27 -14.81 -1.40
C SER A 197 18.12 -13.59 -1.76
N ASP A 198 18.38 -13.37 -3.05
CA ASP A 198 19.04 -12.19 -3.59
C ASP A 198 18.19 -10.93 -3.60
N ARG A 199 16.88 -11.06 -3.43
CA ARG A 199 15.98 -9.90 -3.35
C ARG A 199 16.13 -9.18 -2.01
N PRO A 200 16.14 -7.83 -1.99
CA PRO A 200 16.19 -7.06 -0.75
C PRO A 200 15.02 -7.38 0.17
N LEU A 201 15.21 -7.20 1.47
CA LEU A 201 14.10 -7.24 2.43
C LEU A 201 13.16 -6.06 2.23
N PRO A 202 11.88 -6.16 2.62
CA PRO A 202 10.90 -5.06 2.52
C PRO A 202 11.36 -3.76 3.18
N GLU A 203 12.14 -3.86 4.23
CA GLU A 203 12.73 -2.74 4.97
C GLU A 203 13.61 -1.84 4.10
N ALA A 204 14.18 -2.37 3.01
CA ALA A 204 15.00 -1.57 2.09
C ALA A 204 14.21 -0.52 1.30
N SER A 205 12.90 -0.69 1.16
CA SER A 205 12.02 0.25 0.47
C SER A 205 11.36 1.27 1.41
N VAL A 206 11.43 1.05 2.74
CA VAL A 206 10.79 1.92 3.75
C VAL A 206 11.37 3.34 3.74
N PRO A 207 12.69 3.58 3.68
CA PRO A 207 13.22 4.95 3.67
C PRO A 207 12.66 5.80 2.53
N GLY A 208 12.53 5.24 1.33
CA GLY A 208 11.94 5.97 0.21
C GLY A 208 10.43 6.21 0.38
N LEU A 209 9.71 5.26 0.97
CA LEU A 209 8.30 5.49 1.34
C LEU A 209 8.16 6.63 2.35
N LEU A 210 9.01 6.67 3.37
CA LEU A 210 9.02 7.77 4.34
C LEU A 210 9.37 9.11 3.67
N THR A 211 10.32 9.12 2.73
CA THR A 211 10.61 10.32 1.92
C THR A 211 9.37 10.84 1.17
N VAL A 212 8.54 9.95 0.61
CA VAL A 212 7.29 10.33 -0.06
C VAL A 212 6.22 10.76 0.96
N ILE A 213 6.13 10.06 2.10
CA ILE A 213 5.12 10.32 3.13
C ILE A 213 5.40 11.61 3.89
N GLU A 214 6.64 11.94 4.19
CA GLU A 214 7.02 13.06 5.07
C GLU A 214 7.54 14.27 4.29
N GLY A 215 7.99 14.08 3.05
CA GLY A 215 8.54 15.13 2.21
C GLY A 215 7.49 15.97 1.50
N ASP A 216 7.96 17.08 0.88
CA ASP A 216 7.16 17.98 0.05
C ASP A 216 7.31 17.63 -1.45
N LEU A 217 7.15 16.37 -1.77
CA LEU A 217 7.22 15.93 -3.16
C LEU A 217 5.90 16.22 -3.89
N PRO A 218 5.94 16.62 -5.16
CA PRO A 218 4.71 16.76 -5.94
C PRO A 218 4.00 15.42 -6.09
N GLY A 219 2.66 15.43 -6.17
CA GLY A 219 1.89 14.22 -6.47
C GLY A 219 2.39 13.53 -7.74
N GLY A 220 2.51 12.20 -7.73
CA GLY A 220 3.04 11.47 -8.89
C GLY A 220 3.42 10.02 -8.63
N ARG A 221 4.12 9.43 -9.59
CA ARG A 221 4.69 8.08 -9.49
C ARG A 221 6.16 8.15 -9.07
N TYR A 222 6.50 7.37 -8.06
CA TYR A 222 7.85 7.29 -7.51
C TYR A 222 8.29 5.82 -7.39
N GLU A 223 9.60 5.61 -7.43
CA GLU A 223 10.25 4.35 -7.10
C GLU A 223 10.90 4.50 -5.72
N ALA A 224 10.44 3.74 -4.73
CA ALA A 224 10.86 3.92 -3.34
C ALA A 224 12.37 3.81 -3.13
N ARG A 225 13.07 3.00 -3.93
CA ARG A 225 14.52 2.80 -3.79
C ARG A 225 15.39 3.83 -4.51
N THR A 226 14.79 4.69 -5.33
CA THR A 226 15.50 5.72 -6.10
C THR A 226 15.11 7.13 -5.71
N VAL A 227 13.97 7.30 -5.03
CA VAL A 227 13.54 8.62 -4.58
C VAL A 227 14.49 9.17 -3.51
N VAL A 228 14.92 10.40 -3.71
CA VAL A 228 15.79 11.12 -2.77
C VAL A 228 15.00 12.29 -2.17
N PRO A 229 15.27 12.65 -0.91
CA PRO A 229 14.69 13.85 -0.30
C PRO A 229 14.97 15.10 -1.16
N ALA A 230 14.01 16.01 -1.22
CA ALA A 230 14.13 17.24 -2.03
C ALA A 230 15.39 18.07 -1.65
N GLU A 231 15.79 18.03 -0.39
CA GLU A 231 16.99 18.71 0.13
C GLU A 231 18.30 18.19 -0.51
N LEU A 232 18.35 16.92 -0.90
CA LEU A 232 19.51 16.32 -1.56
C LEU A 232 19.48 16.46 -3.09
N ALA A 233 18.30 16.68 -3.67
CA ALA A 233 18.12 16.85 -5.10
C ALA A 233 18.67 18.19 -5.63
N THR A 234 18.82 19.20 -4.78
CA THR A 234 19.35 20.54 -5.14
C THR A 234 20.87 20.60 -5.25
N GLY A 235 21.60 19.51 -4.99
CA GLY A 235 23.07 19.44 -5.03
C GLY A 235 23.68 19.02 -6.37
N VAL A 236 22.88 18.70 -7.38
CA VAL A 236 23.39 18.39 -8.74
C VAL A 236 23.10 19.57 -9.64
N ALA A 237 24.00 20.54 -9.65
CA ALA A 237 24.06 21.56 -10.69
C ALA A 237 24.59 20.94 -12.01
N PRO A 238 24.21 21.46 -13.19
CA PRO A 238 24.50 20.92 -14.51
C PRO A 238 25.99 20.92 -14.88
#